data_b037009227abecaca5d8645353758331
#
_entry.id   b037009227abecaca5d8645353758331
#
_cell.length_a   1.000
_cell.length_b   1.000
_cell.length_c   1.000
_cell.angle_alpha   90.00
_cell.angle_beta   90.00
_cell.angle_gamma   90.00
#
_symmetry.space_group_name_H-M   'P 1'
#
loop_
_entity.id
_entity.type
_entity.pdbx_description
1 polymer ?
#
loop_
_entity_poly.entity_id
_entity_poly.type
_entity_poly.pdbx_seq_one_letter_code
_entity_poly.pdbx_strand_id
1 'polypeptide(L)' 'MAELENVIYKLQRALENRIKQLAISVTSGGVDSMETYKYIIGQINALEATKQEISNLLNEKEQNEGTVVDINTKNSTTK' A
#
# COMPACT_ATOMS: atom_id res chain seq x y z
N MET A 1 -11.39 16.17 1.06
CA MET A 1 -11.21 15.94 2.33
C MET A 1 -9.82 15.72 2.80
N ALA A 2 -9.26 16.84 3.27
CA ALA A 2 -7.86 16.82 3.71
C ALA A 2 -7.65 15.90 4.90
N GLU A 3 -8.64 15.82 5.78
CA GLU A 3 -8.50 14.98 6.96
C GLU A 3 -8.41 13.51 6.59
N LEU A 4 -9.26 13.09 5.68
CA LEU A 4 -9.24 11.70 5.25
C LEU A 4 -7.94 11.38 4.54
N GLU A 5 -7.48 12.29 3.70
CA GLU A 5 -6.22 12.10 2.99
C GLU A 5 -5.07 12.02 3.98
N ASN A 6 -5.10 12.82 5.03
CA ASN A 6 -4.09 12.75 6.06
C ASN A 6 -4.09 11.41 6.76
N VAL A 7 -5.28 10.89 7.08
CA VAL A 7 -5.38 9.60 7.73
C VAL A 7 -4.81 8.50 6.85
N ILE A 8 -5.13 8.54 5.56
CA ILE A 8 -4.63 7.54 4.63
C ILE A 8 -3.12 7.63 4.51
N TYR A 9 -2.59 8.83 4.44
CA TYR A 9 -1.15 9.01 4.36
C TYR A 9 -0.46 8.45 5.60
N LYS A 10 -1.03 8.73 6.77
CA LYS A 10 -0.47 8.21 8.01
C LYS A 10 -0.56 6.69 8.06
N LEU A 11 -1.63 6.13 7.53
CA LEU A 11 -1.76 4.69 7.47
C LEU A 11 -0.66 4.09 6.60
N GLN A 12 -0.41 4.69 5.46
CA GLN A 12 0.66 4.21 4.59
C GLN A 12 2.01 4.27 5.29
N ARG A 13 2.26 5.36 6.02
CA ARG A 13 3.50 5.49 6.77
C ARG A 13 3.60 4.43 7.86
N ALA A 14 2.49 4.15 8.52
CA ALA A 14 2.48 3.11 9.56
C ALA A 14 2.79 1.75 8.96
N LEU A 15 2.24 1.47 7.79
CA LEU A 15 2.52 0.20 7.12
C LEU A 15 4.00 0.10 6.74
N GLU A 16 4.57 1.17 6.23
CA GLU A 16 5.99 1.18 5.90
C GLU A 16 6.86 0.93 7.13
N ASN A 17 6.50 1.57 8.24
CA ASN A 17 7.28 1.37 9.47
C ASN A 17 7.17 -0.06 9.95
N ARG A 18 5.99 -0.66 9.84
CA ARG A 18 5.81 -2.03 10.25
C ARG A 18 6.66 -2.96 9.40
N ILE A 19 6.67 -2.74 8.09
CA ILE A 19 7.48 -3.53 7.18
C ILE A 19 8.95 -3.41 7.55
N LYS A 20 9.41 -2.20 7.83
CA LYS A 20 10.79 -1.99 8.21
C LYS A 20 11.15 -2.72 9.49
N GLN A 21 10.27 -2.68 10.48
CA GLN A 21 10.53 -3.36 11.75
C GLN A 21 10.64 -4.85 11.55
N LEU A 22 9.76 -5.41 10.70
CA LEU A 22 9.81 -6.83 10.43
C LEU A 22 11.08 -7.21 9.66
N ALA A 23 11.48 -6.37 8.71
CA ALA A 23 12.69 -6.62 7.95
C ALA A 23 13.92 -6.57 8.86
N ILE A 24 13.94 -5.65 9.81
CA ILE A 24 15.03 -5.57 10.76
C ILE A 24 15.08 -6.83 11.61
N SER A 25 13.92 -7.34 12.02
CA SER A 25 13.88 -8.57 12.80
C SER A 25 14.55 -9.72 12.07
N VAL A 26 14.31 -9.78 10.75
CA VAL A 26 14.90 -10.86 9.96
C VAL A 26 16.43 -10.70 9.85
N THR A 27 16.88 -9.47 9.66
CA THR A 27 18.29 -9.25 9.37
C THR A 27 19.14 -9.10 10.62
N SER A 28 18.55 -8.87 11.77
CA SER A 28 19.31 -8.62 12.99
C SER A 28 19.45 -9.85 13.87
N GLY A 29 19.10 -11.01 13.37
CA GLY A 29 19.27 -12.24 14.15
C GLY A 29 18.10 -12.57 15.04
N GLY A 30 16.98 -11.90 14.88
CA GLY A 30 15.79 -12.20 15.65
C GLY A 30 15.05 -13.43 15.17
N VAL A 31 15.55 -14.05 14.11
CA VAL A 31 14.94 -15.22 13.52
C VAL A 31 15.77 -16.45 13.90
N ASP A 32 15.11 -17.39 14.59
CA ASP A 32 15.84 -18.57 15.07
C ASP A 32 15.33 -19.85 14.42
N SER A 33 14.42 -19.77 13.49
CA SER A 33 13.92 -20.96 12.82
C SER A 33 13.35 -20.58 11.47
N MET A 34 13.25 -21.60 10.61
CA MET A 34 12.66 -21.39 9.30
C MET A 34 11.18 -21.03 9.41
N GLU A 35 10.52 -21.58 10.39
CA GLU A 35 9.10 -21.27 10.57
C GLU A 35 8.90 -19.81 10.93
N THR A 36 9.73 -19.29 11.83
CA THR A 36 9.66 -17.89 12.19
C THR A 36 9.98 -17.01 10.99
N TYR A 37 11.00 -17.42 10.23
CA TYR A 37 11.37 -16.67 9.03
C TYR A 37 10.19 -16.59 8.05
N LYS A 38 9.57 -17.73 7.78
CA LYS A 38 8.45 -17.77 6.84
C LYS A 38 7.28 -16.93 7.34
N TYR A 39 7.03 -16.97 8.64
CA TYR A 39 5.97 -16.20 9.22
C TYR A 39 6.20 -14.70 9.01
N ILE A 40 7.42 -14.25 9.30
CA ILE A 40 7.74 -12.82 9.16
C ILE A 40 7.68 -12.40 7.70
N ILE A 41 8.23 -13.23 6.80
CA ILE A 41 8.19 -12.91 5.38
C ILE A 41 6.75 -12.83 4.89
N GLY A 42 5.90 -13.74 5.38
CA GLY A 42 4.48 -13.69 5.02
C GLY A 42 3.82 -12.40 5.47
N GLN A 43 4.17 -11.94 6.67
CA GLN A 43 3.63 -10.67 7.16
C GLN A 43 4.11 -9.50 6.32
N ILE A 44 5.38 -9.50 5.96
CA ILE A 44 5.92 -8.43 5.12
C ILE A 44 5.19 -8.41 3.79
N ASN A 45 5.03 -9.58 3.18
CA ASN A 45 4.34 -9.66 1.89
C ASN A 45 2.92 -9.16 1.98
N ALA A 46 2.22 -9.54 3.05
CA ALA A 46 0.83 -9.12 3.22
C ALA A 46 0.75 -7.61 3.41
N LEU A 47 1.66 -7.04 4.18
CA LEU A 47 1.66 -5.61 4.41
C LEU A 47 2.01 -4.83 3.15
N GLU A 48 2.94 -5.37 2.36
CA GLU A 48 3.28 -4.73 1.10
C GLU A 48 2.11 -4.79 0.12
N ALA A 49 1.40 -5.90 0.09
CA ALA A 49 0.22 -6.00 -0.76
C ALA A 49 -0.84 -5.01 -0.33
N THR A 50 -1.03 -4.86 0.98
CA THR A 50 -2.00 -3.91 1.50
C THR A 50 -1.61 -2.48 1.15
N LYS A 51 -0.33 -2.17 1.29
CA LYS A 51 0.17 -0.85 0.96
C LYS A 51 -0.05 -0.56 -0.52
N GLN A 52 0.20 -1.54 -1.36
CA GLN A 52 0.00 -1.39 -2.79
C GLN A 52 -1.49 -1.17 -3.11
N GLU A 53 -2.35 -1.88 -2.40
CA GLU A 53 -3.78 -1.74 -2.63
C GLU A 53 -4.24 -0.33 -2.29
N ILE A 54 -3.74 0.21 -1.19
CA ILE A 54 -4.09 1.58 -0.81
C ILE A 54 -3.63 2.55 -1.89
N SER A 55 -2.42 2.37 -2.39
CA SER A 55 -1.90 3.22 -3.45
C SER A 55 -2.75 3.13 -4.70
N ASN A 56 -3.18 1.91 -5.04
CA ASN A 56 -4.03 1.72 -6.21
C ASN A 56 -5.36 2.44 -6.06
N LEU A 57 -5.95 2.34 -4.87
CA LEU A 57 -7.23 3.00 -4.62
C LEU A 57 -7.09 4.51 -4.68
N LEU A 58 -5.99 5.03 -4.17
CA LEU A 58 -5.76 6.47 -4.24
C LEU A 58 -5.59 6.91 -5.68
N ASN A 59 -4.86 6.14 -6.47
CA ASN A 59 -4.68 6.46 -7.87
C ASN A 59 -6.01 6.44 -8.61
N GLU A 60 -6.84 5.46 -8.32
CA GLU A 60 -8.17 5.41 -8.93
C GLU A 60 -8.98 6.64 -8.59
N LYS A 61 -8.93 7.02 -7.33
CA LYS A 61 -9.67 8.20 -6.90
C LYS A 61 -9.19 9.44 -7.64
N GLU A 62 -7.87 9.60 -7.72
CA GLU A 62 -7.32 10.76 -8.39
C GLU A 62 -7.63 10.76 -9.87
N GLN A 63 -7.55 9.61 -10.49
CA GLN A 63 -7.86 9.52 -11.91
C GLN A 63 -9.32 9.81 -12.16
N ASN A 64 -10.18 9.28 -11.33
CA ASN A 64 -11.61 9.54 -11.47
C ASN A 64 -11.93 11.01 -11.34
N GLU A 65 -11.30 11.65 -10.39
CA GLU A 65 -11.53 13.07 -10.19
C GLU A 65 -10.95 13.90 -11.33
N GLY A 66 -9.79 13.47 -11.81
CA GLY A 66 -9.16 14.18 -12.90
C GLY A 66 -9.79 13.91 -14.24
N THR A 67 -10.33 12.73 -14.43
CA THR A 67 -10.84 12.33 -15.72
C THR A 67 -12.32 12.51 -15.87
N VAL A 68 -13.00 12.92 -14.84
CA VAL A 68 -14.42 13.22 -15.00
C VAL A 68 -14.62 14.14 -16.18
N VAL A 69 -13.71 15.04 -16.38
CA VAL A 69 -13.78 15.94 -17.51
C VAL A 69 -13.42 15.22 -18.79
N ASP A 70 -12.48 14.34 -18.74
CA ASP A 70 -12.00 13.66 -19.94
C ASP A 70 -12.89 12.54 -20.39
N ILE A 71 -13.49 11.87 -19.46
CA ILE A 71 -14.29 10.72 -19.75
C ILE A 71 -15.41 11.04 -20.67
N ASN A 72 -15.89 12.21 -20.58
CA ASN A 72 -16.93 12.59 -21.48
C ASN A 72 -16.45 12.65 -22.89
N THR A 73 -15.21 12.56 -23.08
CA THR A 73 -14.65 12.50 -24.40
C THR A 73 -14.30 11.11 -24.78
N LYS A 74 -14.15 10.20 -24.16
CA LYS A 74 -13.64 8.91 -24.50
C LYS A 74 -14.20 7.73 -24.27
N ASN A 75 -14.20 8.23 -24.16
CA ASN A 75 -14.51 7.21 -23.92
C ASN A 75 -14.43 6.59 -24.27
N SER A 76 -14.38 7.13 -24.59
CA SER A 76 -14.48 6.47 -24.75
C SER A 76 -13.97 5.87 -25.13
N THR A 77 -13.66 6.10 -25.18
CA THR A 77 -13.46 5.44 -25.37
C THR A 77 -13.10 4.79 -25.46
N THR A 78 -13.01 5.04 -25.57
CA THR A 78 -13.00 4.42 -25.54
C THR A 78 -12.89 3.95 -25.58
N LYS A 79 -12.91 4.14 -25.87
CA LYS A 79 -13.07 3.71 -25.88
C LYS A 79 -13.20 3.46 -26.03
#